data_967a8f365a17beeda770c4e0db6fe6c9
#
_entry.id   967a8f365a17beeda770c4e0db6fe6c9
#
_cell.length_a   1.000
_cell.length_b   1.000
_cell.length_c   1.000
_cell.angle_alpha   90.00
_cell.angle_beta   90.00
_cell.angle_gamma   90.00
#
_symmetry.space_group_name_H-M   'P 1'
#
loop_
_entity.id
_entity.type
_entity.pdbx_description
1 polymer ?
#
loop_
_entity_poly.entity_id
_entity_poly.type
_entity_poly.pdbx_seq_one_letter_code
_entity_poly.pdbx_strand_id
1 'polypeptide(L)'
;MVILGPLAVLGFYDAFQRTHAILRNYPIVGHGRYMHESLRPALHQYFVESNTGGKPFSREERSAVYQRAKDVRDTVPFGTQRDVDAKGYEYITHSLICGETKEPPRIRIGGTDCKKPYEASLLNISAMSYGSLSDAAVLALNGGAQDGGFAHNTGEGGVSPYHLQPGGDLIWQVGTGYFGCRGS
;
A
#
# COMPACT_ATOMS: atom_id res chain seq x y z
N MET A 1 34.36 31.96 6.74
CA MET A 1 34.14 32.30 5.32
C MET A 1 33.60 31.15 4.49
N VAL A 2 33.91 29.87 4.80
CA VAL A 2 33.46 28.71 4.00
C VAL A 2 31.93 28.49 3.99
N ILE A 3 31.21 28.86 5.05
CA ILE A 3 29.77 28.67 5.16
C ILE A 3 28.96 29.88 4.68
N LEU A 4 29.49 31.09 4.89
CA LEU A 4 28.77 32.32 4.56
C LEU A 4 28.62 32.56 3.05
N GLY A 5 29.59 32.11 2.26
CA GLY A 5 29.53 32.24 0.81
C GLY A 5 28.35 31.46 0.18
N PRO A 6 28.24 30.14 0.43
CA PRO A 6 27.10 29.36 -0.05
C PRO A 6 25.76 29.89 0.46
N LEU A 7 25.65 30.31 1.72
CA LEU A 7 24.42 30.88 2.26
C LEU A 7 24.04 32.20 1.58
N ALA A 8 24.99 33.06 1.27
CA ALA A 8 24.71 34.28 0.54
C ALA A 8 24.20 33.98 -0.88
N VAL A 9 24.83 33.05 -1.59
CA VAL A 9 24.39 32.65 -2.93
C VAL A 9 22.98 32.09 -2.86
N LEU A 10 22.67 31.21 -1.89
CA LEU A 10 21.32 30.65 -1.69
C LEU A 10 20.32 31.79 -1.39
N GLY A 11 20.65 32.71 -0.51
CA GLY A 11 19.79 33.85 -0.15
C GLY A 11 19.46 34.73 -1.35
N PHE A 12 20.46 35.03 -2.20
CA PHE A 12 20.24 35.77 -3.44
C PHE A 12 19.38 35.01 -4.42
N TYR A 13 19.62 33.70 -4.61
CA TYR A 13 18.76 32.85 -5.46
C TYR A 13 17.32 32.89 -4.96
N ASP A 14 17.08 32.68 -3.65
CA ASP A 14 15.76 32.71 -3.06
C ASP A 14 15.02 34.02 -3.29
N ALA A 15 15.74 35.16 -3.11
CA ALA A 15 15.14 36.49 -3.27
C ALA A 15 14.70 36.82 -4.70
N PHE A 16 15.38 36.26 -5.71
CA PHE A 16 15.11 36.56 -7.12
C PHE A 16 14.31 35.51 -7.86
N GLN A 17 14.19 34.26 -7.33
CA GLN A 17 13.37 33.22 -7.95
C GLN A 17 11.87 33.61 -7.89
N ARG A 18 11.06 33.08 -8.85
CA ARG A 18 9.64 33.43 -9.00
C ARG A 18 8.68 32.32 -8.67
N THR A 19 9.17 31.10 -8.39
CA THR A 19 8.37 29.91 -8.19
C THR A 19 7.83 29.77 -6.77
N HIS A 20 8.58 30.16 -5.76
CA HIS A 20 8.24 30.00 -4.36
C HIS A 20 8.17 31.34 -3.61
N ALA A 21 6.94 31.86 -3.43
CA ALA A 21 6.72 33.13 -2.75
C ALA A 21 7.29 33.17 -1.32
N ILE A 22 7.25 32.04 -0.60
CA ILE A 22 7.77 31.95 0.77
C ILE A 22 9.30 32.13 0.79
N LEU A 23 10.04 31.44 -0.08
CA LEU A 23 11.49 31.56 -0.16
C LEU A 23 11.90 32.96 -0.57
N ARG A 24 11.16 33.60 -1.49
CA ARG A 24 11.42 34.96 -1.92
C ARG A 24 11.24 35.98 -0.78
N ASN A 25 10.18 35.82 0.02
CA ASN A 25 9.90 36.73 1.13
C ASN A 25 10.76 36.48 2.36
N TYR A 26 11.24 35.25 2.53
CA TYR A 26 12.04 34.80 3.64
C TYR A 26 13.24 33.98 3.14
N PRO A 27 14.22 34.61 2.46
CA PRO A 27 15.39 33.92 1.92
C PRO A 27 16.11 33.12 3.00
N ILE A 28 16.58 31.92 2.64
CA ILE A 28 17.24 30.95 3.54
C ILE A 28 16.32 30.39 4.60
N VAL A 29 15.67 31.23 5.42
CA VAL A 29 14.81 30.78 6.54
C VAL A 29 13.57 30.04 6.04
N GLY A 30 13.05 30.39 4.87
CA GLY A 30 11.91 29.72 4.23
C GLY A 30 12.13 28.23 3.97
N HIS A 31 13.38 27.79 3.76
CA HIS A 31 13.71 26.37 3.62
C HIS A 31 13.41 25.55 4.88
N GLY A 32 13.47 26.18 6.07
CA GLY A 32 13.08 25.55 7.33
C GLY A 32 11.64 25.08 7.32
N ARG A 33 10.73 25.85 6.72
CA ARG A 33 9.33 25.44 6.56
C ARG A 33 9.21 24.16 5.74
N TYR A 34 9.85 24.10 4.58
CA TYR A 34 9.77 22.90 3.72
C TYR A 34 10.44 21.69 4.35
N MET A 35 11.51 21.90 5.10
CA MET A 35 12.11 20.84 5.91
C MET A 35 11.13 20.29 6.95
N HIS A 36 10.40 21.15 7.68
CA HIS A 36 9.38 20.70 8.63
C HIS A 36 8.20 20.02 7.94
N GLU A 37 7.78 20.50 6.77
CA GLU A 37 6.73 19.83 5.98
C GLU A 37 7.16 18.43 5.54
N SER A 38 8.40 18.22 5.15
CA SER A 38 8.92 16.90 4.77
C SER A 38 9.06 15.95 5.97
N LEU A 39 9.35 16.47 7.16
CA LEU A 39 9.45 15.68 8.39
C LEU A 39 8.08 15.38 9.03
N ARG A 40 7.06 16.18 8.73
CA ARG A 40 5.73 16.06 9.35
C ARG A 40 5.12 14.66 9.28
N PRO A 41 5.16 13.92 8.15
CA PRO A 41 4.59 12.58 8.09
C PRO A 41 5.27 11.62 9.05
N ALA A 42 6.58 11.67 9.17
CA ALA A 42 7.35 10.83 10.08
C ALA A 42 7.07 11.19 11.55
N LEU A 43 7.07 12.49 11.88
CA LEU A 43 6.74 12.95 13.22
C LEU A 43 5.32 12.55 13.63
N HIS A 44 4.35 12.69 12.73
CA HIS A 44 2.98 12.28 12.98
C HIS A 44 2.89 10.78 13.24
N GLN A 45 3.52 9.97 12.39
CA GLN A 45 3.48 8.51 12.47
C GLN A 45 4.15 7.96 13.74
N TYR A 46 5.27 8.55 14.16
CA TYR A 46 6.06 7.99 15.26
C TYR A 46 5.72 8.58 16.64
N PHE A 47 5.23 9.82 16.71
CA PHE A 47 5.05 10.52 17.98
C PHE A 47 3.61 10.95 18.28
N VAL A 48 2.79 11.17 17.24
CA VAL A 48 1.44 11.73 17.40
C VAL A 48 0.35 10.69 17.22
N GLU A 49 0.55 9.74 16.31
CA GLU A 49 -0.45 8.75 15.95
C GLU A 49 -0.63 7.71 17.06
N SER A 50 -1.87 7.53 17.53
CA SER A 50 -2.21 6.46 18.49
C SER A 50 -2.22 5.08 17.80
N ASN A 51 -2.14 3.99 18.59
CA ASN A 51 -2.15 2.64 18.05
C ASN A 51 -3.44 2.30 17.29
N THR A 52 -4.57 2.84 17.71
CA THR A 52 -5.89 2.62 17.09
C THR A 52 -6.29 3.72 16.12
N GLY A 53 -5.48 4.79 16.01
CA GLY A 53 -5.67 5.88 15.05
C GLY A 53 -5.02 5.59 13.71
N GLY A 54 -5.23 6.48 12.75
CA GLY A 54 -4.67 6.39 11.41
C GLY A 54 -5.71 6.06 10.34
N LYS A 55 -5.41 6.47 9.13
CA LYS A 55 -6.27 6.23 7.95
C LYS A 55 -5.40 5.94 6.73
N PRO A 56 -5.81 5.06 5.83
CA PRO A 56 -7.03 4.23 5.84
C PRO A 56 -6.97 3.06 6.83
N PHE A 57 -5.77 2.69 7.32
CA PHE A 57 -5.54 1.62 8.28
C PHE A 57 -4.90 2.17 9.55
N SER A 58 -5.32 1.65 10.70
CA SER A 58 -4.73 1.99 11.99
C SER A 58 -3.26 1.57 12.07
N ARG A 59 -2.51 2.15 13.00
CA ARG A 59 -1.12 1.75 13.27
C ARG A 59 -1.01 0.28 13.67
N GLU A 60 -1.99 -0.24 14.44
CA GLU A 60 -2.06 -1.65 14.84
C GLU A 60 -2.15 -2.56 13.62
N GLU A 61 -3.05 -2.27 12.68
CA GLU A 61 -3.21 -3.05 11.44
C GLU A 61 -1.96 -3.02 10.56
N ARG A 62 -1.35 -1.84 10.39
CA ARG A 62 -0.10 -1.71 9.63
C ARG A 62 1.06 -2.45 10.31
N SER A 63 1.11 -2.42 11.65
CA SER A 63 2.13 -3.12 12.41
C SER A 63 2.09 -4.63 12.17
N ALA A 64 0.89 -5.24 12.13
CA ALA A 64 0.75 -6.65 11.82
C ALA A 64 1.33 -7.02 10.44
N VAL A 65 1.05 -6.19 9.42
CA VAL A 65 1.60 -6.38 8.07
C VAL A 65 3.12 -6.28 8.06
N TYR A 66 3.70 -5.29 8.74
CA TYR A 66 5.16 -5.13 8.79
C TYR A 66 5.85 -6.27 9.55
N GLN A 67 5.23 -6.78 10.60
CA GLN A 67 5.77 -7.91 11.36
C GLN A 67 5.73 -9.19 10.53
N ARG A 68 4.64 -9.46 9.83
CA ARG A 68 4.53 -10.61 8.90
C ARG A 68 5.53 -10.52 7.75
N ALA A 69 5.70 -9.34 7.16
CA ALA A 69 6.69 -9.13 6.10
C ALA A 69 8.14 -9.39 6.56
N LYS A 70 8.40 -9.29 7.86
CA LYS A 70 9.73 -9.57 8.48
C LYS A 70 9.83 -10.95 9.09
N ASP A 71 8.80 -11.77 8.96
CA ASP A 71 8.69 -13.09 9.58
C ASP A 71 8.95 -13.07 11.11
N VAL A 72 8.41 -12.04 11.77
CA VAL A 72 8.46 -11.92 13.23
C VAL A 72 7.07 -12.08 13.83
N ARG A 73 7.02 -12.36 15.15
CA ARG A 73 5.74 -12.55 15.85
C ARG A 73 4.86 -11.30 15.74
N ASP A 74 3.65 -11.46 15.22
CA ASP A 74 2.68 -10.41 14.92
C ASP A 74 1.49 -10.37 15.92
N THR A 75 1.63 -11.00 17.08
CA THR A 75 0.57 -11.08 18.08
C THR A 75 0.75 -10.07 19.20
N VAL A 76 -0.34 -9.43 19.60
CA VAL A 76 -0.40 -8.62 20.84
C VAL A 76 -0.70 -9.55 22.02
N PRO A 77 0.14 -9.60 23.06
CA PRO A 77 0.07 -10.65 24.10
C PRO A 77 -1.19 -10.69 24.92
N PHE A 78 -1.85 -9.56 25.17
CA PHE A 78 -2.97 -9.47 26.13
C PHE A 78 -4.06 -8.52 25.64
N GLY A 79 -5.10 -9.08 25.02
CA GLY A 79 -6.34 -8.40 24.72
C GLY A 79 -6.24 -7.35 23.61
N THR A 80 -7.32 -6.60 23.49
CA THR A 80 -7.44 -5.51 22.52
C THR A 80 -7.21 -4.15 23.18
N GLN A 81 -6.68 -3.19 22.40
CA GLN A 81 -6.62 -1.77 22.78
C GLN A 81 -7.86 -0.99 22.32
N ARG A 82 -8.80 -1.67 21.67
CA ARG A 82 -10.05 -1.07 21.18
C ARG A 82 -11.09 -1.05 22.28
N ASP A 83 -11.93 -0.03 22.25
CA ASP A 83 -13.11 0.03 23.11
C ASP A 83 -14.19 -0.90 22.55
N VAL A 84 -14.25 -2.12 23.08
CA VAL A 84 -15.19 -3.17 22.64
C VAL A 84 -16.62 -2.91 23.10
N ASP A 85 -16.81 -2.01 24.06
CA ASP A 85 -18.12 -1.60 24.58
C ASP A 85 -18.66 -0.35 23.86
N ALA A 86 -17.88 0.21 22.93
CA ALA A 86 -18.31 1.35 22.14
C ALA A 86 -19.56 1.04 21.32
N LYS A 87 -20.49 1.99 21.27
CA LYS A 87 -21.69 1.85 20.45
C LYS A 87 -21.34 1.65 18.97
N GLY A 88 -21.85 0.57 18.38
CA GLY A 88 -21.58 0.20 16.98
C GLY A 88 -20.33 -0.67 16.81
N TYR A 89 -19.70 -1.14 17.89
CA TYR A 89 -18.63 -2.12 17.79
C TYR A 89 -19.20 -3.47 17.29
N GLU A 90 -18.62 -4.00 16.23
CA GLU A 90 -19.03 -5.26 15.62
C GLU A 90 -17.97 -6.34 15.87
N TYR A 91 -18.42 -7.54 16.22
CA TYR A 91 -17.55 -8.70 16.39
C TYR A 91 -18.27 -9.99 15.97
N ILE A 92 -17.50 -10.98 15.60
CA ILE A 92 -18.00 -12.29 15.26
C ILE A 92 -17.80 -13.21 16.48
N THR A 93 -18.87 -13.85 16.94
CA THR A 93 -18.76 -14.86 17.98
C THR A 93 -18.14 -16.14 17.41
N HIS A 94 -17.21 -16.75 18.14
CA HIS A 94 -16.69 -18.05 17.75
C HIS A 94 -17.73 -19.16 17.99
N SER A 95 -17.63 -20.25 17.26
CA SER A 95 -18.49 -21.40 17.49
C SER A 95 -18.07 -22.20 18.75
N LEU A 96 -19.02 -22.78 19.42
CA LEU A 96 -18.76 -23.64 20.59
C LEU A 96 -18.05 -24.94 20.20
N ILE A 97 -18.27 -25.41 18.97
CA ILE A 97 -17.64 -26.58 18.41
C ILE A 97 -16.82 -26.13 17.20
N CYS A 98 -15.51 -26.23 17.31
CA CYS A 98 -14.61 -25.87 16.21
C CYS A 98 -14.65 -26.94 15.14
N GLY A 99 -14.92 -26.55 13.89
CA GLY A 99 -14.68 -27.37 12.72
C GLY A 99 -13.24 -27.23 12.24
N GLU A 100 -12.61 -28.30 11.86
CA GLU A 100 -11.31 -28.24 11.18
C GLU A 100 -11.53 -27.92 9.70
N THR A 101 -10.97 -26.81 9.24
CA THR A 101 -10.90 -26.48 7.81
C THR A 101 -9.59 -27.03 7.27
N LYS A 102 -9.64 -28.10 6.51
CA LYS A 102 -8.42 -28.77 5.98
C LYS A 102 -7.75 -27.97 4.86
N GLU A 103 -8.55 -27.29 4.04
CA GLU A 103 -8.07 -26.47 2.92
C GLU A 103 -8.87 -25.16 2.80
N PRO A 104 -8.25 -24.07 2.36
CA PRO A 104 -8.98 -22.83 2.08
C PRO A 104 -10.07 -23.06 1.03
N PRO A 105 -11.30 -22.58 1.24
CA PRO A 105 -12.37 -22.75 0.28
C PRO A 105 -12.05 -21.98 -1.02
N ARG A 106 -12.39 -22.59 -2.15
CA ARG A 106 -12.28 -21.99 -3.48
C ARG A 106 -13.64 -21.88 -4.14
N ILE A 107 -13.78 -20.89 -5.01
CA ILE A 107 -15.01 -20.62 -5.75
C ILE A 107 -14.75 -20.85 -7.22
N ARG A 108 -15.52 -21.76 -7.82
CA ARG A 108 -15.44 -22.00 -9.25
C ARG A 108 -16.07 -20.83 -10.01
N ILE A 109 -15.26 -20.17 -10.83
CA ILE A 109 -15.68 -19.14 -11.77
C ILE A 109 -15.76 -19.78 -13.16
N GLY A 110 -16.93 -19.67 -13.78
CA GLY A 110 -17.24 -20.27 -15.08
C GLY A 110 -18.39 -21.26 -14.98
N GLY A 111 -19.44 -21.06 -15.80
CA GLY A 111 -20.60 -21.92 -15.90
C GLY A 111 -20.31 -23.21 -16.66
N THR A 112 -21.40 -24.00 -16.94
CA THR A 112 -21.35 -25.28 -17.66
C THR A 112 -20.73 -25.15 -19.06
N ASP A 113 -20.85 -23.97 -19.69
CA ASP A 113 -20.38 -23.72 -21.05
C ASP A 113 -18.91 -23.21 -21.08
N CYS A 114 -18.31 -22.98 -19.89
CA CYS A 114 -16.94 -22.51 -19.79
C CYS A 114 -15.96 -23.67 -20.01
N LYS A 115 -15.14 -23.55 -21.07
CA LYS A 115 -14.14 -24.59 -21.41
C LYS A 115 -12.96 -24.65 -20.44
N LYS A 116 -12.67 -23.54 -19.74
CA LYS A 116 -11.56 -23.42 -18.79
C LYS A 116 -12.03 -22.66 -17.55
N PRO A 117 -12.80 -23.30 -16.66
CA PRO A 117 -13.20 -22.66 -15.40
C PRO A 117 -11.98 -22.41 -14.53
N TYR A 118 -12.07 -21.39 -13.66
CA TYR A 118 -11.02 -21.00 -12.74
C TYR A 118 -11.49 -21.21 -11.29
N GLU A 119 -10.67 -21.87 -10.49
CA GLU A 119 -10.93 -22.10 -9.06
C GLU A 119 -10.32 -20.94 -8.25
N ALA A 120 -11.10 -19.88 -8.08
CA ALA A 120 -10.65 -18.65 -7.42
C ALA A 120 -10.50 -18.82 -5.91
N SER A 121 -9.46 -18.26 -5.36
CA SER A 121 -9.34 -18.08 -3.92
C SER A 121 -10.33 -17.01 -3.43
N LEU A 122 -10.72 -17.07 -2.13
CA LEU A 122 -11.47 -16.00 -1.49
C LEU A 122 -10.64 -14.72 -1.33
N LEU A 123 -9.33 -14.86 -1.16
CA LEU A 123 -8.38 -13.76 -1.09
C LEU A 123 -7.68 -13.63 -2.45
N ASN A 124 -7.70 -12.44 -3.01
CA ASN A 124 -6.98 -12.10 -4.23
C ASN A 124 -6.38 -10.70 -4.08
N ILE A 125 -5.31 -10.42 -4.81
CA ILE A 125 -4.69 -9.10 -4.82
C ILE A 125 -5.52 -8.16 -5.69
N SER A 126 -5.94 -7.05 -5.08
CA SER A 126 -6.76 -6.02 -5.73
C SER A 126 -6.04 -5.33 -6.87
N ALA A 127 -6.82 -4.68 -7.72
CA ALA A 127 -6.37 -3.92 -8.87
C ALA A 127 -5.46 -2.74 -8.47
N MET A 128 -4.21 -2.79 -8.89
CA MET A 128 -3.24 -1.71 -8.74
C MET A 128 -2.37 -1.64 -9.99
N SER A 129 -2.47 -0.54 -10.72
CA SER A 129 -1.82 -0.41 -12.03
C SER A 129 -0.29 -0.34 -11.92
N TYR A 130 0.40 -1.03 -12.81
CA TYR A 130 1.81 -0.76 -13.08
C TYR A 130 1.97 0.67 -13.61
N GLY A 131 2.92 1.38 -13.03
CA GLY A 131 3.10 2.82 -13.25
C GLY A 131 2.70 3.66 -12.04
N SER A 132 1.68 3.23 -11.28
CA SER A 132 1.46 3.69 -9.90
C SER A 132 2.25 2.85 -8.89
N LEU A 133 2.48 1.58 -9.19
CA LEU A 133 3.38 0.71 -8.45
C LEU A 133 4.77 0.64 -9.12
N SER A 134 5.80 0.44 -8.31
CA SER A 134 7.16 0.15 -8.79
C SER A 134 7.28 -1.29 -9.29
N ASP A 135 8.32 -1.56 -10.09
CA ASP A 135 8.68 -2.90 -10.57
C ASP A 135 8.79 -3.90 -9.42
N ALA A 136 9.50 -3.53 -8.36
CA ALA A 136 9.70 -4.35 -7.17
C ALA A 136 8.38 -4.67 -6.45
N ALA A 137 7.44 -3.72 -6.38
CA ALA A 137 6.14 -3.93 -5.77
C ALA A 137 5.30 -4.92 -6.58
N VAL A 138 5.28 -4.80 -7.90
CA VAL A 138 4.56 -5.74 -8.78
C VAL A 138 5.14 -7.15 -8.69
N LEU A 139 6.48 -7.28 -8.69
CA LEU A 139 7.16 -8.57 -8.49
C LEU A 139 6.80 -9.21 -7.15
N ALA A 140 6.84 -8.44 -6.06
CA ALA A 140 6.50 -8.92 -4.73
C ALA A 140 5.04 -9.37 -4.61
N LEU A 141 4.12 -8.59 -5.17
CA LEU A 141 2.68 -8.92 -5.17
C LEU A 141 2.39 -10.19 -5.99
N ASN A 142 2.94 -10.29 -7.18
CA ASN A 142 2.72 -11.48 -7.99
C ASN A 142 3.45 -12.71 -7.44
N GLY A 143 4.62 -12.53 -6.82
CA GLY A 143 5.29 -13.59 -6.08
C GLY A 143 4.44 -14.10 -4.90
N GLY A 144 3.87 -13.20 -4.12
CA GLY A 144 2.93 -13.56 -3.05
C GLY A 144 1.65 -14.25 -3.58
N ALA A 145 1.17 -13.87 -4.76
CA ALA A 145 0.06 -14.56 -5.43
C ALA A 145 0.42 -15.99 -5.82
N GLN A 146 1.63 -16.20 -6.34
CA GLN A 146 2.16 -17.53 -6.66
C GLN A 146 2.28 -18.40 -5.43
N ASP A 147 2.89 -17.89 -4.38
CA ASP A 147 3.10 -18.64 -3.12
C ASP A 147 1.79 -18.96 -2.42
N GLY A 148 0.84 -18.04 -2.42
CA GLY A 148 -0.48 -18.20 -1.81
C GLY A 148 -1.53 -18.89 -2.68
N GLY A 149 -1.24 -19.15 -3.94
CA GLY A 149 -2.17 -19.79 -4.89
C GLY A 149 -3.43 -18.97 -5.13
N PHE A 150 -3.31 -17.64 -5.27
CA PHE A 150 -4.42 -16.73 -5.58
C PHE A 150 -4.06 -15.78 -6.72
N ALA A 151 -5.05 -15.01 -7.20
CA ALA A 151 -4.86 -14.16 -8.36
C ALA A 151 -4.37 -12.76 -7.99
N HIS A 152 -3.56 -12.18 -8.89
CA HIS A 152 -3.15 -10.79 -8.87
C HIS A 152 -3.82 -10.03 -10.01
N ASN A 153 -4.60 -9.00 -9.67
CA ASN A 153 -5.25 -8.14 -10.66
C ASN A 153 -4.27 -7.06 -11.13
N THR A 154 -4.10 -6.94 -12.45
CA THR A 154 -3.14 -6.00 -13.06
C THR A 154 -3.51 -4.52 -12.90
N GLY A 155 -4.76 -4.22 -12.53
CA GLY A 155 -5.30 -2.87 -12.66
C GLY A 155 -5.41 -2.44 -14.12
N GLU A 156 -5.71 -1.16 -14.36
CA GLU A 156 -5.98 -0.62 -15.69
C GLU A 156 -4.73 -0.24 -16.49
N GLY A 157 -3.54 -0.40 -15.94
CA GLY A 157 -2.27 -0.08 -16.60
C GLY A 157 -1.78 -1.11 -17.62
N GLY A 158 -2.50 -2.22 -17.79
CA GLY A 158 -2.11 -3.33 -18.63
C GLY A 158 -1.15 -4.31 -17.94
N VAL A 159 -0.78 -5.37 -18.66
CA VAL A 159 0.16 -6.38 -18.18
C VAL A 159 1.60 -5.92 -18.46
N SER A 160 2.41 -5.82 -17.41
CA SER A 160 3.84 -5.54 -17.52
C SER A 160 4.66 -6.83 -17.49
N PRO A 161 5.93 -6.80 -17.94
CA PRO A 161 6.84 -7.94 -17.83
C PRO A 161 7.00 -8.43 -16.38
N TYR A 162 6.90 -7.54 -15.41
CA TYR A 162 7.03 -7.85 -13.98
C TYR A 162 5.85 -8.65 -13.42
N HIS A 163 4.66 -8.54 -14.01
CA HIS A 163 3.53 -9.40 -13.68
C HIS A 163 3.73 -10.86 -14.11
N LEU A 164 4.56 -11.10 -15.13
CA LEU A 164 4.73 -12.42 -15.73
C LEU A 164 5.90 -13.20 -15.12
N GLN A 165 6.84 -12.54 -14.45
CA GLN A 165 8.07 -13.18 -13.97
C GLN A 165 7.85 -14.18 -12.83
N PRO A 166 7.07 -13.87 -11.78
CA PRO A 166 6.91 -14.80 -10.66
C PRO A 166 6.01 -16.00 -11.00
N GLY A 167 5.08 -15.84 -11.91
CA GLY A 167 4.21 -16.94 -12.37
C GLY A 167 2.90 -17.11 -11.59
N GLY A 168 2.53 -16.14 -10.74
CA GLY A 168 1.22 -16.13 -10.09
C GLY A 168 0.09 -15.87 -11.08
N ASP A 169 -1.11 -16.38 -10.79
CA ASP A 169 -2.28 -16.20 -11.62
C ASP A 169 -2.62 -14.71 -11.79
N LEU A 170 -3.00 -14.32 -13.00
CA LEU A 170 -3.31 -12.93 -13.31
C LEU A 170 -4.77 -12.75 -13.73
N ILE A 171 -5.38 -11.69 -13.22
CA ILE A 171 -6.62 -11.13 -13.73
C ILE A 171 -6.25 -9.88 -14.52
N TRP A 172 -6.33 -9.96 -15.86
CA TRP A 172 -6.08 -8.80 -16.71
C TRP A 172 -7.32 -7.90 -16.71
N GLN A 173 -7.16 -6.71 -16.16
CA GLN A 173 -8.23 -5.71 -16.15
C GLN A 173 -8.08 -4.75 -17.32
N VAL A 174 -9.19 -4.51 -18.02
CA VAL A 174 -9.30 -3.53 -19.09
C VAL A 174 -10.25 -2.43 -18.63
N GLY A 175 -9.75 -1.20 -18.54
CA GLY A 175 -10.53 -0.02 -18.22
C GLY A 175 -10.84 0.83 -19.45
N THR A 176 -11.48 1.97 -19.25
CA THR A 176 -11.87 2.92 -20.30
C THR A 176 -10.69 3.52 -21.06
N GLY A 177 -9.49 3.50 -20.47
CA GLY A 177 -8.25 3.96 -21.12
C GLY A 177 -7.70 2.99 -22.16
N TYR A 178 -8.15 1.74 -22.18
CA TYR A 178 -7.71 0.67 -23.08
C TYR A 178 -6.19 0.43 -23.10
N PHE A 179 -5.52 0.66 -21.95
CA PHE A 179 -4.09 0.42 -21.82
C PHE A 179 -3.76 -1.07 -22.03
N GLY A 180 -2.78 -1.35 -22.86
CA GLY A 180 -2.41 -2.72 -23.21
C GLY A 180 -3.32 -3.43 -24.24
N CYS A 181 -4.43 -2.80 -24.66
CA CYS A 181 -5.38 -3.37 -25.63
C CYS A 181 -5.37 -2.66 -26.98
N ARG A 182 -4.57 -1.62 -27.16
CA ARG A 182 -4.48 -0.89 -28.44
C ARG A 182 -3.61 -1.69 -29.38
N GLY A 183 -4.13 -1.96 -30.59
CA GLY A 183 -3.32 -2.45 -31.69
C GLY A 183 -2.31 -1.38 -32.12
N SER A 184 -1.17 -1.83 -32.60
CA SER A 184 -0.15 -1.01 -33.26
C SER A 184 -0.63 -0.49 -34.62
#